data_11c751bccaf573706b72c0f85c64337e
#
_entry.id   11c751bccaf573706b72c0f85c64337e
#
_cell.length_a   1.000
_cell.length_b   1.000
_cell.length_c   1.000
_cell.angle_alpha   90.00
_cell.angle_beta   90.00
_cell.angle_gamma   90.00
#
_symmetry.space_group_name_H-M   'P 1'
#
loop_
_entity.id
_entity.type
_entity.pdbx_description
1 polymer ?
#
loop_
_entity_poly.entity_id
_entity_poly.type
_entity_poly.pdbx_seq_one_letter_code
_entity_poly.pdbx_strand_id
1 'polypeptide(L)'
;MVNNRDLWRDPERAEEGATLQRHLISQRPEGAPRTHVTSILTLDDPDHARIRQPLSQALYARVAKFRPQLEALIDETLDRLPASGPFDLMAGYCVPIPIDAIARILGVDPARLTEFRAWSEGIIQSLNPFRTPEQTAAMEAAAVAMSAYFVELMGERRAEPRDDLISDMVGLQADGVPVDDAELQLNLQALLVGGNLTTTDLIGNTVRNLLLNPGELAKLRADPGIVNAVVEEALRFEPPIDITGRIVKGDVEAGGCPMHEGQAITVSLRAANRDPEVFEDPHTFNVSRKHKPHVAFGGGAHICIGAPLARLETGVALVKLFERYPNLRLADPDAVPSWRTLPFFRGMERLEVVG
;
A
#
# COMPACT_ATOMS: atom_id res chain seq x y z
N MET A 1 -19.67 -2.34 5.67
CA MET A 1 -19.26 -3.39 4.71
C MET A 1 -17.83 -3.89 4.95
N VAL A 2 -16.79 -3.06 4.92
CA VAL A 2 -15.39 -3.56 5.04
C VAL A 2 -15.09 -4.36 6.31
N ASN A 3 -15.83 -4.17 7.39
CA ASN A 3 -15.72 -4.90 8.66
C ASN A 3 -16.72 -6.07 8.80
N ASN A 4 -17.54 -6.32 7.79
CA ASN A 4 -18.55 -7.38 7.87
C ASN A 4 -17.89 -8.76 7.71
N ARG A 5 -18.17 -9.67 8.65
CA ARG A 5 -17.67 -11.06 8.66
C ARG A 5 -18.44 -11.99 7.71
N ASP A 6 -19.56 -11.53 7.18
CA ASP A 6 -20.38 -12.25 6.19
C ASP A 6 -19.95 -11.97 4.76
N LEU A 7 -18.71 -11.48 4.58
CA LEU A 7 -18.10 -11.19 3.28
C LEU A 7 -16.75 -11.86 3.16
N TRP A 8 -16.53 -12.53 2.04
CA TRP A 8 -15.27 -13.17 1.67
C TRP A 8 -14.35 -12.25 0.85
N ARG A 9 -13.09 -12.64 0.77
CA ARG A 9 -12.10 -12.06 -0.14
C ARG A 9 -11.67 -13.02 -1.24
N ASP A 10 -11.83 -14.33 -1.01
CA ASP A 10 -11.41 -15.36 -1.95
C ASP A 10 -12.22 -15.29 -3.26
N PRO A 11 -11.60 -15.00 -4.40
CA PRO A 11 -12.29 -14.90 -5.68
C PRO A 11 -12.88 -16.23 -6.15
N GLU A 12 -12.43 -17.37 -5.63
CA GLU A 12 -13.06 -18.68 -5.93
C GLU A 12 -14.49 -18.81 -5.37
N ARG A 13 -14.82 -17.99 -4.37
CA ARG A 13 -16.15 -17.93 -3.77
C ARG A 13 -17.15 -17.10 -4.58
N ALA A 14 -16.66 -16.34 -5.56
CA ALA A 14 -17.52 -15.54 -6.43
C ALA A 14 -18.24 -16.41 -7.46
N GLU A 15 -19.46 -16.00 -7.83
CA GLU A 15 -20.16 -16.53 -8.99
C GLU A 15 -19.33 -16.41 -10.27
N GLU A 16 -19.54 -17.30 -11.22
CA GLU A 16 -18.86 -17.25 -12.50
C GLU A 16 -19.17 -15.92 -13.22
N GLY A 17 -18.12 -15.22 -13.64
CA GLY A 17 -18.23 -13.91 -14.29
C GLY A 17 -18.42 -12.72 -13.32
N ALA A 18 -18.61 -12.94 -12.01
CA ALA A 18 -18.79 -11.85 -11.06
C ALA A 18 -17.52 -11.00 -10.88
N THR A 19 -16.34 -11.57 -11.06
CA THR A 19 -15.06 -10.85 -11.01
C THR A 19 -14.16 -11.30 -12.16
N LEU A 20 -13.24 -10.39 -12.61
CA LEU A 20 -12.20 -10.77 -13.57
C LEU A 20 -11.33 -11.92 -13.04
N GLN A 21 -10.98 -11.89 -11.77
CA GLN A 21 -10.18 -12.95 -11.14
C GLN A 21 -10.93 -14.30 -11.21
N ARG A 22 -12.22 -14.33 -10.92
CA ARG A 22 -13.03 -15.55 -11.03
C ARG A 22 -13.10 -16.07 -12.47
N HIS A 23 -13.26 -15.16 -13.42
CA HIS A 23 -13.26 -15.50 -14.86
C HIS A 23 -11.91 -16.10 -15.28
N LEU A 24 -10.77 -15.51 -14.87
CA LEU A 24 -9.44 -16.05 -15.17
C LEU A 24 -9.21 -17.43 -14.51
N ILE A 25 -9.77 -17.64 -13.31
CA ILE A 25 -9.71 -18.93 -12.62
C ILE A 25 -10.50 -19.99 -13.39
N SER A 26 -11.70 -19.65 -13.90
CA SER A 26 -12.54 -20.61 -14.62
C SER A 26 -11.95 -21.06 -15.99
N GLN A 27 -11.02 -20.28 -16.53
CA GLN A 27 -10.32 -20.61 -17.79
C GLN A 27 -9.07 -21.48 -17.59
N ARG A 28 -8.72 -21.83 -16.34
CA ARG A 28 -7.55 -22.69 -16.08
C ARG A 28 -7.81 -24.12 -16.51
N PRO A 29 -6.77 -24.82 -17.00
CA PRO A 29 -6.84 -26.27 -17.24
C PRO A 29 -7.21 -27.01 -15.96
N GLU A 30 -8.01 -28.05 -16.07
CA GLU A 30 -8.34 -28.94 -14.97
C GLU A 30 -7.06 -29.53 -14.37
N GLY A 31 -6.90 -29.46 -13.04
CA GLY A 31 -5.70 -29.91 -12.33
C GLY A 31 -4.54 -28.90 -12.27
N ALA A 32 -4.68 -27.69 -12.82
CA ALA A 32 -3.68 -26.65 -12.67
C ALA A 32 -3.52 -26.23 -11.18
N PRO A 33 -2.27 -25.96 -10.71
CA PRO A 33 -2.03 -25.56 -9.32
C PRO A 33 -2.84 -24.30 -8.93
N ARG A 34 -3.38 -24.28 -7.72
CA ARG A 34 -4.10 -23.13 -7.14
C ARG A 34 -3.11 -22.06 -6.68
N THR A 35 -2.41 -21.40 -7.59
CA THR A 35 -1.36 -20.43 -7.28
C THR A 35 -1.86 -19.11 -6.67
N HIS A 36 -3.16 -18.84 -6.68
CA HIS A 36 -3.75 -17.58 -6.19
C HIS A 36 -4.29 -17.68 -4.74
N VAL A 37 -4.27 -18.87 -4.14
CA VAL A 37 -4.94 -19.16 -2.86
C VAL A 37 -4.00 -18.99 -1.65
N THR A 38 -2.81 -18.44 -1.83
CA THR A 38 -1.80 -18.38 -0.76
C THR A 38 -1.47 -16.97 -0.27
N SER A 39 -2.13 -15.94 -0.83
CA SER A 39 -1.90 -14.55 -0.43
C SER A 39 -2.87 -14.09 0.65
N ILE A 40 -2.35 -13.44 1.69
CA ILE A 40 -3.18 -12.75 2.71
C ILE A 40 -4.12 -11.69 2.13
N LEU A 41 -3.95 -11.31 0.86
CA LEU A 41 -4.84 -10.37 0.17
C LEU A 41 -6.17 -11.02 -0.24
N THR A 42 -6.18 -12.32 -0.48
CA THR A 42 -7.29 -13.06 -1.07
C THR A 42 -7.77 -14.25 -0.24
N LEU A 43 -6.99 -14.71 0.75
CA LEU A 43 -7.39 -15.77 1.66
C LEU A 43 -8.49 -15.30 2.62
N ASP A 44 -9.35 -16.24 3.02
CA ASP A 44 -10.28 -16.10 4.13
C ASP A 44 -9.87 -17.01 5.29
N ASP A 45 -10.44 -16.76 6.48
CA ASP A 45 -10.16 -17.56 7.66
C ASP A 45 -10.66 -19.02 7.48
N PRO A 46 -9.94 -20.03 8.00
CA PRO A 46 -8.81 -19.92 8.95
C PRO A 46 -7.43 -19.71 8.31
N ASP A 47 -7.26 -19.94 7.03
CA ASP A 47 -5.95 -19.87 6.34
C ASP A 47 -5.37 -18.46 6.32
N HIS A 48 -6.21 -17.44 6.17
CA HIS A 48 -5.79 -16.06 6.28
C HIS A 48 -5.13 -15.77 7.63
N ALA A 49 -5.76 -16.13 8.75
CA ALA A 49 -5.24 -15.89 10.09
C ALA A 49 -3.93 -16.67 10.34
N ARG A 50 -3.83 -17.91 9.85
CA ARG A 50 -2.66 -18.77 9.98
C ARG A 50 -1.38 -18.11 9.43
N ILE A 51 -1.49 -17.46 8.27
CA ILE A 51 -0.35 -16.78 7.62
C ILE A 51 -0.18 -15.36 8.17
N ARG A 52 -1.29 -14.63 8.30
CA ARG A 52 -1.24 -13.22 8.64
C ARG A 52 -0.76 -12.93 10.05
N GLN A 53 -1.12 -13.75 11.04
CA GLN A 53 -0.76 -13.47 12.44
C GLN A 53 0.76 -13.44 12.66
N PRO A 54 1.54 -14.49 12.31
CA PRO A 54 3.00 -14.46 12.48
C PRO A 54 3.66 -13.37 11.65
N LEU A 55 3.21 -13.16 10.41
CA LEU A 55 3.73 -12.10 9.54
C LEU A 55 3.50 -10.70 10.12
N SER A 56 2.30 -10.44 10.67
CA SER A 56 1.99 -9.15 11.31
C SER A 56 2.84 -8.91 12.55
N GLN A 57 3.03 -9.92 13.39
CA GLN A 57 3.83 -9.81 14.61
C GLN A 57 5.29 -9.48 14.28
N ALA A 58 5.89 -10.20 13.33
CA ALA A 58 7.26 -9.96 12.90
C ALA A 58 7.42 -8.56 12.26
N LEU A 59 6.52 -8.17 11.35
CA LEU A 59 6.56 -6.86 10.72
C LEU A 59 6.42 -5.72 11.75
N TYR A 60 5.45 -5.81 12.67
CA TYR A 60 5.21 -4.75 13.65
C TYR A 60 6.36 -4.60 14.64
N ALA A 61 7.01 -5.70 15.04
CA ALA A 61 8.20 -5.65 15.88
C ALA A 61 9.36 -4.89 15.22
N ARG A 62 9.51 -5.02 13.89
CA ARG A 62 10.51 -4.27 13.13
C ARG A 62 10.13 -2.82 12.93
N VAL A 63 8.89 -2.54 12.56
CA VAL A 63 8.39 -1.16 12.38
C VAL A 63 8.53 -0.34 13.67
N ALA A 64 8.30 -0.95 14.82
CA ALA A 64 8.44 -0.27 16.13
C ALA A 64 9.86 0.27 16.41
N LYS A 65 10.87 -0.32 15.79
CA LYS A 65 12.30 0.05 15.97
C LYS A 65 12.87 0.80 14.75
N PHE A 66 12.10 0.95 13.67
CA PHE A 66 12.61 1.40 12.38
C PHE A 66 12.83 2.90 12.26
N ARG A 67 12.21 3.72 13.14
CA ARG A 67 12.26 5.19 13.04
C ARG A 67 13.67 5.77 12.84
N PRO A 68 14.73 5.40 13.59
CA PRO A 68 16.06 6.00 13.37
C PRO A 68 16.64 5.70 11.99
N GLN A 69 16.42 4.49 11.46
CA GLN A 69 16.87 4.11 10.12
C GLN A 69 16.09 4.87 9.04
N LEU A 70 14.78 5.07 9.24
CA LEU A 70 13.92 5.84 8.36
C LEU A 70 14.32 7.32 8.33
N GLU A 71 14.63 7.91 9.49
CA GLU A 71 15.09 9.30 9.57
C GLU A 71 16.39 9.51 8.80
N ALA A 72 17.35 8.59 8.92
CA ALA A 72 18.60 8.63 8.16
C ALA A 72 18.35 8.48 6.65
N LEU A 73 17.51 7.52 6.24
CA LEU A 73 17.11 7.32 4.85
C LEU A 73 16.50 8.59 4.24
N ILE A 74 15.62 9.25 4.97
CA ILE A 74 14.95 10.47 4.49
C ILE A 74 15.95 11.62 4.40
N ASP A 75 16.89 11.77 5.34
CA ASP A 75 17.96 12.77 5.26
C ASP A 75 18.84 12.54 4.04
N GLU A 76 19.28 11.31 3.81
CA GLU A 76 20.03 10.92 2.60
C GLU A 76 19.26 11.23 1.30
N THR A 77 17.94 11.07 1.32
CA THR A 77 17.09 11.37 0.16
C THR A 77 16.96 12.87 -0.06
N LEU A 78 16.80 13.66 1.00
CA LEU A 78 16.76 15.11 0.96
C LEU A 78 18.07 15.73 0.46
N ASP A 79 19.20 15.15 0.83
CA ASP A 79 20.53 15.63 0.42
C ASP A 79 20.80 15.45 -1.07
N ARG A 80 20.06 14.58 -1.76
CA ARG A 80 20.12 14.39 -3.22
C ARG A 80 19.24 15.39 -3.98
N LEU A 81 18.31 16.07 -3.30
CA LEU A 81 17.41 17.03 -3.93
C LEU A 81 18.15 18.37 -4.21
N PRO A 82 17.72 19.13 -5.23
CA PRO A 82 18.26 20.48 -5.48
C PRO A 82 18.02 21.39 -4.27
N ALA A 83 19.04 22.15 -3.88
CA ALA A 83 18.94 23.09 -2.76
C ALA A 83 17.90 24.19 -2.99
N SER A 84 17.59 24.51 -4.25
CA SER A 84 16.60 25.51 -4.67
C SER A 84 16.20 25.29 -6.12
N GLY A 85 15.11 25.95 -6.55
CA GLY A 85 14.59 25.87 -7.90
C GLY A 85 13.57 24.76 -8.09
N PRO A 86 13.11 24.55 -9.34
CA PRO A 86 12.08 23.54 -9.64
C PRO A 86 12.65 22.12 -9.65
N PHE A 87 11.88 21.18 -9.12
CA PHE A 87 12.17 19.73 -9.20
C PHE A 87 10.89 18.89 -9.10
N ASP A 88 10.97 17.67 -9.59
CA ASP A 88 9.88 16.68 -9.43
C ASP A 88 9.98 15.99 -8.07
N LEU A 89 9.06 16.31 -7.19
CA LEU A 89 9.00 15.75 -5.84
C LEU A 89 8.65 14.24 -5.85
N MET A 90 7.84 13.78 -6.82
CA MET A 90 7.52 12.35 -6.90
C MET A 90 8.78 11.54 -7.16
N ALA A 91 9.51 11.85 -8.21
CA ALA A 91 10.70 11.11 -8.61
C ALA A 91 11.85 11.22 -7.60
N GLY A 92 12.07 12.42 -7.03
CA GLY A 92 13.22 12.70 -6.16
C GLY A 92 13.00 12.33 -4.69
N TYR A 93 11.75 12.31 -4.23
CA TYR A 93 11.45 12.18 -2.80
C TYR A 93 10.41 11.11 -2.49
N CYS A 94 9.19 11.23 -3.06
CA CYS A 94 8.08 10.35 -2.67
C CYS A 94 8.31 8.89 -3.06
N VAL A 95 9.01 8.66 -4.18
CA VAL A 95 9.29 7.34 -4.71
C VAL A 95 10.42 6.62 -3.98
N PRO A 96 11.59 7.24 -3.73
CA PRO A 96 12.73 6.54 -3.12
C PRO A 96 12.46 6.09 -1.69
N ILE A 97 11.72 6.85 -0.92
CA ILE A 97 11.53 6.60 0.52
C ILE A 97 10.84 5.26 0.78
N PRO A 98 9.64 4.97 0.27
CA PRO A 98 8.93 3.74 0.62
C PRO A 98 9.62 2.47 0.08
N ILE A 99 10.19 2.54 -1.11
CA ILE A 99 10.85 1.35 -1.69
C ILE A 99 12.11 0.98 -0.90
N ASP A 100 12.92 1.98 -0.47
CA ASP A 100 14.10 1.72 0.35
C ASP A 100 13.70 1.30 1.78
N ALA A 101 12.65 1.92 2.36
CA ALA A 101 12.16 1.56 3.69
C ALA A 101 11.71 0.10 3.78
N ILE A 102 10.84 -0.35 2.87
CA ILE A 102 10.39 -1.74 2.86
C ILE A 102 11.52 -2.72 2.50
N ALA A 103 12.44 -2.31 1.62
CA ALA A 103 13.62 -3.10 1.26
C ALA A 103 14.50 -3.37 2.48
N ARG A 104 14.79 -2.34 3.29
CA ARG A 104 15.58 -2.48 4.55
C ARG A 104 14.87 -3.37 5.56
N ILE A 105 13.56 -3.24 5.72
CA ILE A 105 12.78 -4.09 6.65
C ILE A 105 12.82 -5.56 6.21
N LEU A 106 12.66 -5.82 4.91
CA LEU A 106 12.69 -7.17 4.35
C LEU A 106 14.11 -7.77 4.38
N GLY A 107 15.15 -6.94 4.25
CA GLY A 107 16.53 -7.37 4.11
C GLY A 107 16.92 -7.68 2.66
N VAL A 108 16.26 -7.04 1.68
CA VAL A 108 16.63 -7.17 0.27
C VAL A 108 17.78 -6.23 -0.08
N ASP A 109 18.52 -6.58 -1.15
CA ASP A 109 19.73 -5.85 -1.55
C ASP A 109 19.41 -4.40 -2.00
N PRO A 110 19.94 -3.37 -1.33
CA PRO A 110 19.71 -1.98 -1.72
C PRO A 110 20.22 -1.63 -3.13
N ALA A 111 21.20 -2.35 -3.65
CA ALA A 111 21.71 -2.12 -5.02
C ALA A 111 20.66 -2.44 -6.10
N ARG A 112 19.61 -3.20 -5.76
CA ARG A 112 18.56 -3.65 -6.67
C ARG A 112 17.25 -2.85 -6.56
N LEU A 113 17.21 -1.75 -5.85
CA LEU A 113 15.99 -0.96 -5.63
C LEU A 113 15.29 -0.54 -6.94
N THR A 114 16.05 -0.23 -7.99
CA THR A 114 15.50 0.09 -9.32
C THR A 114 14.77 -1.11 -9.93
N GLU A 115 15.33 -2.32 -9.80
CA GLU A 115 14.68 -3.55 -10.27
C GLU A 115 13.42 -3.85 -9.45
N PHE A 116 13.49 -3.76 -8.11
CA PHE A 116 12.34 -4.00 -7.25
C PHE A 116 11.19 -3.04 -7.54
N ARG A 117 11.53 -1.78 -7.86
CA ARG A 117 10.54 -0.83 -8.30
C ARG A 117 9.88 -1.26 -9.61
N ALA A 118 10.68 -1.58 -10.62
CA ALA A 118 10.17 -2.03 -11.92
C ALA A 118 9.30 -3.30 -11.79
N TRP A 119 9.73 -4.26 -10.97
CA TRP A 119 8.94 -5.46 -10.70
C TRP A 119 7.64 -5.14 -9.97
N SER A 120 7.66 -4.24 -8.98
CA SER A 120 6.44 -3.80 -8.27
C SER A 120 5.45 -3.12 -9.20
N GLU A 121 5.92 -2.23 -10.07
CA GLU A 121 5.11 -1.56 -11.08
C GLU A 121 4.53 -2.55 -12.13
N GLY A 122 5.29 -3.59 -12.47
CA GLY A 122 4.80 -4.69 -13.29
C GLY A 122 3.72 -5.51 -12.60
N ILE A 123 4.00 -6.01 -11.40
CA ILE A 123 3.11 -6.92 -10.65
C ILE A 123 1.79 -6.23 -10.28
N ILE A 124 1.82 -4.93 -9.95
CA ILE A 124 0.59 -4.21 -9.59
C ILE A 124 -0.41 -4.14 -10.74
N GLN A 125 0.03 -4.33 -12.01
CA GLN A 125 -0.86 -4.46 -13.16
C GLN A 125 -1.78 -5.68 -13.05
N SER A 126 -1.50 -6.64 -12.17
CA SER A 126 -2.43 -7.74 -11.86
C SER A 126 -3.80 -7.24 -11.38
N LEU A 127 -3.85 -6.05 -10.79
CA LEU A 127 -5.06 -5.39 -10.33
C LEU A 127 -5.74 -4.54 -11.43
N ASN A 128 -5.10 -4.38 -12.60
CA ASN A 128 -5.66 -3.63 -13.73
C ASN A 128 -6.48 -4.55 -14.63
N PRO A 129 -7.82 -4.44 -14.66
CA PRO A 129 -8.66 -5.27 -15.54
C PRO A 129 -8.55 -4.90 -17.04
N PHE A 130 -7.97 -3.74 -17.33
CA PHE A 130 -7.87 -3.19 -18.70
C PHE A 130 -6.43 -3.24 -19.24
N ARG A 131 -5.55 -4.08 -18.65
CA ARG A 131 -4.15 -4.19 -19.07
C ARG A 131 -4.04 -4.74 -20.50
N THR A 132 -3.07 -4.21 -21.22
CA THR A 132 -2.74 -4.68 -22.58
C THR A 132 -1.99 -6.02 -22.54
N PRO A 133 -1.87 -6.73 -23.70
CA PRO A 133 -1.02 -7.92 -23.78
C PRO A 133 0.43 -7.66 -23.37
N GLU A 134 1.00 -6.50 -23.73
CA GLU A 134 2.36 -6.09 -23.36
C GLU A 134 2.48 -5.89 -21.84
N GLN A 135 1.50 -5.25 -21.21
CA GLN A 135 1.44 -5.10 -19.76
C GLN A 135 1.29 -6.45 -19.06
N THR A 136 0.54 -7.39 -19.65
CA THR A 136 0.41 -8.77 -19.13
C THR A 136 1.74 -9.50 -19.20
N ALA A 137 2.45 -9.46 -20.33
CA ALA A 137 3.76 -10.08 -20.47
C ALA A 137 4.80 -9.48 -19.51
N ALA A 138 4.82 -8.16 -19.36
CA ALA A 138 5.71 -7.46 -18.41
C ALA A 138 5.39 -7.84 -16.95
N MET A 139 4.12 -7.95 -16.59
CA MET A 139 3.66 -8.39 -15.27
C MET A 139 4.14 -9.82 -14.97
N GLU A 140 3.96 -10.75 -15.90
CA GLU A 140 4.37 -12.15 -15.76
C GLU A 140 5.90 -12.27 -15.62
N ALA A 141 6.66 -11.55 -16.45
CA ALA A 141 8.11 -11.51 -16.36
C ALA A 141 8.59 -10.95 -15.00
N ALA A 142 7.98 -9.88 -14.52
CA ALA A 142 8.27 -9.28 -13.22
C ALA A 142 7.95 -10.26 -12.07
N ALA A 143 6.81 -10.96 -12.13
CA ALA A 143 6.42 -11.95 -11.13
C ALA A 143 7.41 -13.12 -11.07
N VAL A 144 7.84 -13.64 -12.21
CA VAL A 144 8.84 -14.71 -12.29
C VAL A 144 10.18 -14.25 -11.71
N ALA A 145 10.66 -13.07 -12.12
CA ALA A 145 11.95 -12.55 -11.65
C ALA A 145 11.96 -12.29 -10.14
N MET A 146 10.91 -11.66 -9.62
CA MET A 146 10.78 -11.40 -8.18
C MET A 146 10.63 -12.71 -7.40
N SER A 147 9.89 -13.69 -7.93
CA SER A 147 9.77 -15.03 -7.33
C SER A 147 11.10 -15.71 -7.19
N ALA A 148 11.89 -15.79 -8.26
CA ALA A 148 13.21 -16.39 -8.25
C ALA A 148 14.13 -15.73 -7.21
N TYR A 149 14.14 -14.39 -7.16
CA TYR A 149 14.92 -13.63 -6.18
C TYR A 149 14.53 -13.96 -4.73
N PHE A 150 13.25 -14.00 -4.40
CA PHE A 150 12.83 -14.32 -3.02
C PHE A 150 13.09 -15.77 -2.64
N VAL A 151 12.98 -16.72 -3.55
CA VAL A 151 13.35 -18.13 -3.31
C VAL A 151 14.84 -18.25 -2.95
N GLU A 152 15.71 -17.60 -3.73
CA GLU A 152 17.15 -17.55 -3.48
C GLU A 152 17.44 -16.91 -2.12
N LEU A 153 16.86 -15.73 -1.85
CA LEU A 153 17.08 -14.99 -0.62
C LEU A 153 16.59 -15.73 0.63
N MET A 154 15.45 -16.42 0.56
CA MET A 154 14.99 -17.29 1.65
C MET A 154 15.97 -18.44 1.91
N GLY A 155 16.55 -19.02 0.85
CA GLY A 155 17.61 -20.04 0.96
C GLY A 155 18.85 -19.52 1.67
N GLU A 156 19.32 -18.32 1.30
CA GLU A 156 20.45 -17.65 1.96
C GLU A 156 20.16 -17.40 3.45
N ARG A 157 18.96 -16.90 3.78
CA ARG A 157 18.59 -16.59 5.18
C ARG A 157 18.41 -17.83 6.04
N ARG A 158 18.10 -18.98 5.46
CA ARG A 158 18.11 -20.27 6.18
C ARG A 158 19.53 -20.70 6.52
N ALA A 159 20.48 -20.48 5.62
CA ALA A 159 21.89 -20.82 5.83
C ALA A 159 22.60 -19.80 6.75
N GLU A 160 22.31 -18.52 6.57
CA GLU A 160 22.93 -17.41 7.30
C GLU A 160 21.86 -16.37 7.68
N PRO A 161 21.20 -16.50 8.85
CA PRO A 161 20.21 -15.53 9.31
C PRO A 161 20.82 -14.14 9.50
N ARG A 162 20.03 -13.10 9.16
CA ARG A 162 20.39 -11.68 9.34
C ARG A 162 19.30 -10.95 10.16
N ASP A 163 19.57 -9.69 10.50
CA ASP A 163 18.58 -8.86 11.19
C ASP A 163 17.57 -8.27 10.21
N ASP A 164 16.72 -9.13 9.61
CA ASP A 164 15.71 -8.79 8.63
C ASP A 164 14.43 -9.62 8.78
N LEU A 165 13.32 -9.15 8.16
CA LEU A 165 12.02 -9.81 8.25
C LEU A 165 12.03 -11.21 7.61
N ILE A 166 12.80 -11.39 6.55
CA ILE A 166 12.88 -12.70 5.88
C ILE A 166 13.51 -13.71 6.84
N SER A 167 14.59 -13.35 7.56
CA SER A 167 15.19 -14.21 8.58
C SER A 167 14.22 -14.54 9.72
N ASP A 168 13.45 -13.56 10.19
CA ASP A 168 12.40 -13.81 11.20
C ASP A 168 11.41 -14.86 10.71
N MET A 169 10.94 -14.71 9.48
CA MET A 169 9.89 -15.59 8.93
C MET A 169 10.38 -16.98 8.64
N VAL A 170 11.59 -17.15 8.07
CA VAL A 170 12.16 -18.50 7.87
C VAL A 170 12.52 -19.16 9.20
N GLY A 171 12.89 -18.38 10.22
CA GLY A 171 13.09 -18.86 11.59
C GLY A 171 11.78 -19.37 12.21
N LEU A 172 10.71 -18.59 12.14
CA LEU A 172 9.38 -19.01 12.63
C LEU A 172 8.88 -20.27 11.92
N GLN A 173 9.14 -20.42 10.63
CA GLN A 173 8.83 -21.63 9.86
C GLN A 173 9.61 -22.84 10.39
N ALA A 174 10.91 -22.68 10.69
CA ALA A 174 11.72 -23.72 11.29
C ALA A 174 11.24 -24.11 12.71
N ASP A 175 10.68 -23.15 13.46
CA ASP A 175 10.08 -23.36 14.78
C ASP A 175 8.67 -23.97 14.73
N GLY A 176 8.19 -24.34 13.53
CA GLY A 176 6.94 -25.07 13.34
C GLY A 176 5.70 -24.20 13.05
N VAL A 177 5.86 -22.91 12.76
CA VAL A 177 4.75 -22.12 12.24
C VAL A 177 4.30 -22.69 10.89
N PRO A 178 3.01 -23.05 10.72
CA PRO A 178 2.55 -23.79 9.55
C PRO A 178 2.31 -22.86 8.34
N VAL A 179 3.42 -22.35 7.77
CA VAL A 179 3.45 -21.54 6.53
C VAL A 179 4.46 -22.23 5.61
N ASP A 180 4.06 -22.60 4.41
CA ASP A 180 4.97 -23.23 3.46
C ASP A 180 5.82 -22.20 2.70
N ASP A 181 6.80 -22.69 1.91
CA ASP A 181 7.73 -21.83 1.20
C ASP A 181 7.06 -20.96 0.13
N ALA A 182 6.06 -21.49 -0.56
CA ALA A 182 5.34 -20.77 -1.59
C ALA A 182 4.44 -19.68 -0.98
N GLU A 183 3.78 -19.99 0.13
CA GLU A 183 3.01 -19.04 0.93
C GLU A 183 3.89 -17.92 1.47
N LEU A 184 5.03 -18.29 2.07
CA LEU A 184 5.96 -17.31 2.62
C LEU A 184 6.50 -16.38 1.54
N GLN A 185 7.01 -16.94 0.45
CA GLN A 185 7.56 -16.22 -0.68
C GLN A 185 6.54 -15.23 -1.28
N LEU A 186 5.31 -15.69 -1.54
CA LEU A 186 4.26 -14.84 -2.12
C LEU A 186 3.87 -13.69 -1.19
N ASN A 187 3.81 -13.93 0.11
CA ASN A 187 3.42 -12.89 1.08
C ASN A 187 4.55 -11.89 1.34
N LEU A 188 5.82 -12.30 1.28
CA LEU A 188 6.97 -11.37 1.30
C LEU A 188 7.00 -10.47 0.05
N GLN A 189 6.70 -11.03 -1.13
CA GLN A 189 6.51 -10.23 -2.35
C GLN A 189 5.35 -9.24 -2.22
N ALA A 190 4.22 -9.70 -1.67
CA ALA A 190 3.06 -8.83 -1.47
C ALA A 190 3.37 -7.65 -0.54
N LEU A 191 4.23 -7.84 0.48
CA LEU A 191 4.70 -6.75 1.34
C LEU A 191 5.57 -5.74 0.57
N LEU A 192 6.50 -6.21 -0.27
CA LEU A 192 7.35 -5.34 -1.08
C LEU A 192 6.52 -4.48 -2.05
N VAL A 193 5.62 -5.13 -2.80
CA VAL A 193 4.74 -4.46 -3.78
C VAL A 193 3.77 -3.50 -3.09
N GLY A 194 3.11 -3.95 -2.03
CA GLY A 194 2.11 -3.17 -1.31
C GLY A 194 2.69 -2.00 -0.52
N GLY A 195 3.92 -2.14 -0.01
CA GLY A 195 4.60 -1.09 0.75
C GLY A 195 5.18 0.05 -0.09
N ASN A 196 5.37 -0.17 -1.38
CA ASN A 196 6.03 0.79 -2.26
C ASN A 196 5.05 1.85 -2.82
N LEU A 197 4.17 1.47 -3.78
CA LEU A 197 3.37 2.42 -4.57
C LEU A 197 2.40 3.24 -3.71
N THR A 198 1.72 2.58 -2.79
CA THR A 198 0.65 3.21 -1.99
C THR A 198 1.19 4.29 -1.04
N THR A 199 2.35 4.06 -0.43
CA THR A 199 2.98 5.05 0.45
C THR A 199 3.61 6.19 -0.35
N THR A 200 4.19 5.90 -1.53
CA THR A 200 4.59 6.93 -2.51
C THR A 200 3.44 7.89 -2.80
N ASP A 201 2.27 7.34 -3.11
CA ASP A 201 1.08 8.14 -3.45
C ASP A 201 0.56 8.89 -2.22
N LEU A 202 0.60 8.29 -1.03
CA LEU A 202 0.20 8.96 0.20
C LEU A 202 1.07 10.18 0.51
N ILE A 203 2.39 10.06 0.42
CA ILE A 203 3.32 11.19 0.64
C ILE A 203 3.04 12.29 -0.37
N GLY A 204 2.98 11.97 -1.67
CA GLY A 204 2.74 12.94 -2.74
C GLY A 204 1.40 13.64 -2.61
N ASN A 205 0.31 12.90 -2.39
CA ASN A 205 -1.03 13.44 -2.20
C ASN A 205 -1.08 14.35 -0.98
N THR A 206 -0.41 13.98 0.13
CA THR A 206 -0.38 14.79 1.35
C THR A 206 0.36 16.10 1.13
N VAL A 207 1.55 16.05 0.52
CA VAL A 207 2.31 17.28 0.23
C VAL A 207 1.50 18.20 -0.69
N ARG A 208 0.93 17.69 -1.77
CA ARG A 208 0.10 18.48 -2.67
C ARG A 208 -1.08 19.12 -1.94
N ASN A 209 -1.81 18.37 -1.13
CA ASN A 209 -2.96 18.90 -0.40
C ASN A 209 -2.55 19.98 0.61
N LEU A 210 -1.41 19.83 1.30
CA LEU A 210 -0.88 20.87 2.18
C LEU A 210 -0.47 22.14 1.41
N LEU A 211 0.17 22.01 0.25
CA LEU A 211 0.59 23.15 -0.58
C LEU A 211 -0.61 23.89 -1.20
N LEU A 212 -1.71 23.19 -1.49
CA LEU A 212 -2.98 23.80 -1.94
C LEU A 212 -3.78 24.42 -0.80
N ASN A 213 -3.49 24.09 0.47
CA ASN A 213 -4.18 24.59 1.64
C ASN A 213 -3.17 25.25 2.60
N PRO A 214 -2.65 26.45 2.28
CA PRO A 214 -1.55 27.08 3.03
C PRO A 214 -1.88 27.35 4.50
N GLY A 215 -3.15 27.53 4.85
CA GLY A 215 -3.59 27.64 6.24
C GLY A 215 -3.39 26.33 7.03
N GLU A 216 -3.60 25.17 6.40
CA GLU A 216 -3.38 23.86 7.01
C GLU A 216 -1.88 23.54 7.12
N LEU A 217 -1.10 23.91 6.10
CA LEU A 217 0.35 23.82 6.15
C LEU A 217 0.97 24.70 7.25
N ALA A 218 0.42 25.92 7.46
CA ALA A 218 0.88 26.81 8.52
C ALA A 218 0.69 26.19 9.91
N LYS A 219 -0.39 25.44 10.14
CA LYS A 219 -0.60 24.70 11.41
C LYS A 219 0.46 23.65 11.63
N LEU A 220 0.80 22.85 10.62
CA LEU A 220 1.86 21.84 10.72
C LEU A 220 3.22 22.47 10.98
N ARG A 221 3.53 23.60 10.32
CA ARG A 221 4.78 24.33 10.55
C ARG A 221 4.88 24.93 11.97
N ALA A 222 3.76 25.41 12.49
CA ALA A 222 3.70 25.95 13.86
C ALA A 222 3.83 24.87 14.92
N ASP A 223 3.30 23.69 14.68
CA ASP A 223 3.36 22.53 15.58
C ASP A 223 3.56 21.23 14.79
N PRO A 224 4.81 20.78 14.58
CA PRO A 224 5.09 19.49 13.95
C PRO A 224 4.48 18.29 14.68
N GLY A 225 4.12 18.43 15.95
CA GLY A 225 3.47 17.37 16.74
C GLY A 225 2.11 16.94 16.20
N ILE A 226 1.43 17.78 15.39
CA ILE A 226 0.16 17.42 14.75
C ILE A 226 0.29 16.54 13.49
N VAL A 227 1.51 16.16 13.12
CA VAL A 227 1.77 15.42 11.86
C VAL A 227 0.92 14.16 11.72
N ASN A 228 0.63 13.46 12.81
CA ASN A 228 -0.27 12.30 12.77
C ASN A 228 -1.68 12.69 12.33
N ALA A 229 -2.22 13.81 12.80
CA ALA A 229 -3.53 14.31 12.37
C ALA A 229 -3.52 14.72 10.89
N VAL A 230 -2.40 15.28 10.40
CA VAL A 230 -2.20 15.58 8.97
C VAL A 230 -2.26 14.30 8.12
N VAL A 231 -1.56 13.24 8.54
CA VAL A 231 -1.55 11.95 7.82
C VAL A 231 -2.94 11.31 7.80
N GLU A 232 -3.66 11.31 8.94
CA GLU A 232 -5.02 10.75 8.99
C GLU A 232 -6.01 11.56 8.14
N GLU A 233 -5.90 12.89 8.11
CA GLU A 233 -6.76 13.71 7.25
C GLU A 233 -6.41 13.51 5.76
N ALA A 234 -5.14 13.35 5.40
CA ALA A 234 -4.73 13.06 4.04
C ALA A 234 -5.26 11.69 3.57
N LEU A 235 -5.16 10.66 4.42
CA LEU A 235 -5.73 9.33 4.18
C LEU A 235 -7.25 9.38 3.99
N ARG A 236 -7.94 10.18 4.79
CA ARG A 236 -9.38 10.39 4.62
C ARG A 236 -9.69 11.10 3.30
N PHE A 237 -9.00 12.22 3.04
CA PHE A 237 -9.33 13.14 1.95
C PHE A 237 -8.92 12.61 0.57
N GLU A 238 -7.72 12.08 0.42
CA GLU A 238 -7.18 11.57 -0.85
C GLU A 238 -6.45 10.24 -0.62
N PRO A 239 -7.18 9.14 -0.31
CA PRO A 239 -6.55 7.84 -0.08
C PRO A 239 -5.87 7.32 -1.36
N PRO A 240 -4.71 6.65 -1.24
CA PRO A 240 -4.04 6.03 -2.39
C PRO A 240 -4.84 4.94 -3.10
N ILE A 241 -5.78 4.30 -2.39
CA ILE A 241 -6.66 3.26 -2.93
C ILE A 241 -8.11 3.74 -2.87
N ASP A 242 -8.78 3.75 -4.02
CA ASP A 242 -10.15 4.24 -4.15
C ASP A 242 -11.20 3.21 -3.76
N ILE A 243 -10.93 1.93 -4.00
CA ILE A 243 -11.94 0.87 -3.82
C ILE A 243 -11.35 -0.41 -3.21
N THR A 244 -12.22 -1.25 -2.66
CA THR A 244 -11.90 -2.62 -2.28
C THR A 244 -13.04 -3.56 -2.66
N GLY A 245 -12.71 -4.80 -3.02
CA GLY A 245 -13.71 -5.83 -3.35
C GLY A 245 -14.08 -6.69 -2.15
N ARG A 246 -15.29 -7.22 -2.18
CA ARG A 246 -15.78 -8.28 -1.29
C ARG A 246 -16.68 -9.22 -2.07
N ILE A 247 -16.86 -10.43 -1.55
CA ILE A 247 -17.78 -11.44 -2.09
C ILE A 247 -18.76 -11.81 -1.00
N VAL A 248 -20.02 -11.89 -1.34
CA VAL A 248 -21.11 -12.18 -0.40
C VAL A 248 -21.04 -13.64 0.04
N LYS A 249 -21.05 -13.88 1.36
CA LYS A 249 -20.91 -15.21 1.95
C LYS A 249 -22.24 -15.96 2.12
N GLY A 250 -23.31 -15.27 2.10
CA GLY A 250 -24.67 -15.80 2.23
C GLY A 250 -25.64 -14.66 1.98
N ASP A 251 -26.90 -14.94 1.79
CA ASP A 251 -27.88 -13.91 1.50
C ASP A 251 -27.92 -12.86 2.61
N VAL A 252 -27.64 -11.61 2.25
CA VAL A 252 -27.58 -10.46 3.18
C VAL A 252 -28.27 -9.26 2.57
N GLU A 253 -28.66 -8.30 3.41
CA GLU A 253 -29.13 -7.00 2.99
C GLU A 253 -28.14 -5.91 3.44
N ALA A 254 -27.74 -5.03 2.53
CA ALA A 254 -26.89 -3.90 2.85
C ALA A 254 -27.44 -2.63 2.21
N GLY A 255 -27.76 -1.64 3.04
CA GLY A 255 -28.29 -0.35 2.58
C GLY A 255 -29.62 -0.47 1.82
N GLY A 256 -30.48 -1.42 2.19
CA GLY A 256 -31.75 -1.71 1.50
C GLY A 256 -31.60 -2.52 0.20
N CYS A 257 -30.39 -2.96 -0.15
CA CYS A 257 -30.16 -3.79 -1.34
C CYS A 257 -29.97 -5.25 -0.92
N PRO A 258 -30.85 -6.18 -1.36
CA PRO A 258 -30.64 -7.59 -1.16
C PRO A 258 -29.47 -8.09 -2.01
N MET A 259 -28.62 -8.92 -1.42
CA MET A 259 -27.45 -9.49 -2.08
C MET A 259 -27.42 -10.99 -1.79
N HIS A 260 -27.04 -11.77 -2.80
CA HIS A 260 -26.99 -13.23 -2.75
C HIS A 260 -25.57 -13.74 -2.63
N GLU A 261 -25.41 -14.95 -2.10
CA GLU A 261 -24.12 -15.64 -2.02
C GLU A 261 -23.41 -15.68 -3.37
N GLY A 262 -22.10 -15.41 -3.37
CA GLY A 262 -21.25 -15.40 -4.55
C GLY A 262 -21.21 -14.07 -5.32
N GLN A 263 -22.12 -13.14 -5.05
CA GLN A 263 -22.07 -11.82 -5.68
C GLN A 263 -20.84 -11.03 -5.26
N ALA A 264 -20.23 -10.31 -6.23
CA ALA A 264 -19.13 -9.42 -5.94
C ALA A 264 -19.62 -8.00 -5.61
N ILE A 265 -19.05 -7.44 -4.57
CA ILE A 265 -19.33 -6.07 -4.11
C ILE A 265 -18.06 -5.23 -4.25
N THR A 266 -18.20 -4.06 -4.85
CA THR A 266 -17.17 -3.02 -4.81
C THR A 266 -17.54 -1.97 -3.79
N VAL A 267 -16.64 -1.72 -2.83
CA VAL A 267 -16.81 -0.68 -1.81
C VAL A 267 -15.88 0.47 -2.13
N SER A 268 -16.44 1.67 -2.35
CA SER A 268 -15.65 2.89 -2.54
C SER A 268 -15.16 3.40 -1.20
N LEU A 269 -13.86 3.25 -0.95
CA LEU A 269 -13.19 3.77 0.25
C LEU A 269 -13.17 5.29 0.25
N ARG A 270 -12.91 5.89 -0.93
CA ARG A 270 -12.87 7.34 -1.07
C ARG A 270 -14.24 8.00 -0.90
N ALA A 271 -15.31 7.39 -1.41
CA ALA A 271 -16.65 7.88 -1.18
C ALA A 271 -17.06 7.75 0.29
N ALA A 272 -16.78 6.61 0.92
CA ALA A 272 -17.07 6.40 2.34
C ALA A 272 -16.30 7.38 3.25
N ASN A 273 -15.07 7.75 2.89
CA ASN A 273 -14.28 8.75 3.61
C ASN A 273 -14.77 10.20 3.39
N ARG A 274 -15.70 10.40 2.49
CA ARG A 274 -16.35 11.70 2.17
C ARG A 274 -17.86 11.69 2.40
N ASP A 275 -18.34 10.70 3.15
CA ASP A 275 -19.76 10.60 3.51
C ASP A 275 -20.15 11.76 4.45
N PRO A 276 -21.10 12.64 4.05
CA PRO A 276 -21.54 13.78 4.87
C PRO A 276 -22.28 13.35 6.15
N GLU A 277 -22.83 12.14 6.21
CA GLU A 277 -23.44 11.61 7.44
C GLU A 277 -22.38 11.26 8.50
N VAL A 278 -21.12 11.02 8.07
CA VAL A 278 -20.01 10.69 8.95
C VAL A 278 -19.08 11.87 9.15
N PHE A 279 -18.73 12.59 8.10
CA PHE A 279 -17.72 13.66 8.12
C PHE A 279 -18.38 15.00 7.80
N GLU A 280 -18.36 15.93 8.74
CA GLU A 280 -18.75 17.33 8.51
C GLU A 280 -17.82 17.96 7.48
N ASP A 281 -18.36 18.75 6.54
CA ASP A 281 -17.61 19.36 5.43
C ASP A 281 -16.63 18.38 4.75
N PRO A 282 -17.10 17.23 4.21
CA PRO A 282 -16.26 16.14 3.79
C PRO A 282 -15.31 16.48 2.64
N HIS A 283 -15.61 17.53 1.90
CA HIS A 283 -14.80 18.02 0.76
C HIS A 283 -13.77 19.08 1.15
N THR A 284 -13.65 19.41 2.43
CA THR A 284 -12.63 20.32 2.96
C THR A 284 -11.49 19.52 3.56
N PHE A 285 -10.24 19.83 3.16
CA PHE A 285 -9.04 19.32 3.80
C PHE A 285 -8.79 20.10 5.09
N ASN A 286 -8.90 19.45 6.25
CA ASN A 286 -8.85 20.10 7.55
C ASN A 286 -8.08 19.24 8.57
N VAL A 287 -6.83 19.58 8.82
CA VAL A 287 -5.94 18.84 9.77
C VAL A 287 -6.36 18.97 11.24
N SER A 288 -7.27 19.91 11.54
CA SER A 288 -7.85 20.08 12.88
C SER A 288 -9.20 19.35 13.04
N ARG A 289 -9.58 18.52 12.05
CA ARG A 289 -10.81 17.72 12.11
C ARG A 289 -10.79 16.83 13.34
N LYS A 290 -11.88 16.80 14.09
CA LYS A 290 -12.04 15.79 15.16
C LYS A 290 -11.90 14.41 14.54
N HIS A 291 -11.02 13.61 15.15
CA HIS A 291 -10.74 12.26 14.64
C HIS A 291 -12.03 11.45 14.54
N LYS A 292 -12.32 10.96 13.32
CA LYS A 292 -13.29 9.91 13.05
C LYS A 292 -12.58 8.83 12.25
N PRO A 293 -12.84 7.55 12.51
CA PRO A 293 -12.17 6.49 11.80
C PRO A 293 -12.49 6.56 10.30
N HIS A 294 -11.47 6.75 9.49
CA HIS A 294 -11.56 6.59 8.04
C HIS A 294 -11.31 5.14 7.63
N VAL A 295 -11.68 4.77 6.40
CA VAL A 295 -11.52 3.42 5.87
C VAL A 295 -10.45 3.32 4.77
N ALA A 296 -9.49 4.25 4.70
CA ALA A 296 -8.42 4.25 3.69
C ALA A 296 -7.56 2.98 3.71
N PHE A 297 -7.40 2.36 4.88
CA PHE A 297 -6.71 1.08 5.05
C PHE A 297 -7.63 -0.15 4.98
N GLY A 298 -8.86 0.01 4.48
CA GLY A 298 -9.86 -1.04 4.53
C GLY A 298 -10.38 -1.29 5.96
N GLY A 299 -10.67 -2.54 6.28
CA GLY A 299 -11.17 -2.91 7.60
C GLY A 299 -11.37 -4.41 7.78
N GLY A 300 -11.71 -4.82 9.00
CA GLY A 300 -11.91 -6.22 9.39
C GLY A 300 -10.61 -7.01 9.39
N ALA A 301 -10.70 -8.31 9.09
CA ALA A 301 -9.55 -9.20 9.04
C ALA A 301 -8.48 -8.72 8.02
N HIS A 302 -8.91 -8.07 6.96
CA HIS A 302 -8.07 -7.56 5.87
C HIS A 302 -7.67 -6.08 6.01
N ILE A 303 -7.70 -5.50 7.21
CA ILE A 303 -7.13 -4.17 7.42
C ILE A 303 -5.67 -4.16 6.98
N CYS A 304 -5.21 -3.09 6.35
CA CYS A 304 -3.85 -3.00 5.82
C CYS A 304 -2.79 -3.36 6.87
N ILE A 305 -1.98 -4.37 6.57
CA ILE A 305 -0.88 -4.81 7.45
C ILE A 305 0.24 -3.76 7.51
N GLY A 306 0.45 -2.99 6.42
CA GLY A 306 1.47 -1.93 6.34
C GLY A 306 1.03 -0.60 6.95
N ALA A 307 -0.19 -0.47 7.51
CA ALA A 307 -0.70 0.80 8.01
C ALA A 307 0.20 1.50 9.05
N PRO A 308 0.84 0.80 10.01
CA PRO A 308 1.78 1.43 10.93
C PRO A 308 3.02 2.00 10.22
N LEU A 309 3.56 1.28 9.24
CA LEU A 309 4.74 1.71 8.48
C LEU A 309 4.41 2.91 7.59
N ALA A 310 3.32 2.87 6.84
CA ALA A 310 2.88 3.98 5.97
C ALA A 310 2.66 5.29 6.76
N ARG A 311 2.08 5.21 7.95
CA ARG A 311 1.92 6.35 8.85
C ARG A 311 3.27 6.90 9.34
N LEU A 312 4.17 6.01 9.74
CA LEU A 312 5.50 6.38 10.19
C LEU A 312 6.30 7.06 9.08
N GLU A 313 6.35 6.45 7.89
CA GLU A 313 7.06 6.99 6.73
C GLU A 313 6.52 8.36 6.34
N THR A 314 5.21 8.47 6.14
CA THR A 314 4.58 9.73 5.74
C THR A 314 4.80 10.82 6.79
N GLY A 315 4.64 10.51 8.08
CA GLY A 315 4.82 11.48 9.15
C GLY A 315 6.24 12.03 9.22
N VAL A 316 7.26 11.15 9.17
CA VAL A 316 8.68 11.58 9.20
C VAL A 316 9.03 12.34 7.92
N ALA A 317 8.58 11.84 6.77
CA ALA A 317 8.84 12.51 5.48
C ALA A 317 8.28 13.93 5.44
N LEU A 318 7.07 14.16 5.91
CA LEU A 318 6.45 15.49 5.92
C LEU A 318 7.23 16.48 6.80
N VAL A 319 7.55 16.09 8.03
CA VAL A 319 8.28 16.98 8.95
C VAL A 319 9.63 17.37 8.35
N LYS A 320 10.44 16.40 7.95
CA LYS A 320 11.77 16.65 7.40
C LYS A 320 11.74 17.44 6.08
N LEU A 321 10.75 17.19 5.21
CA LEU A 321 10.60 17.93 3.96
C LEU A 321 10.33 19.42 4.20
N PHE A 322 9.37 19.73 5.09
CA PHE A 322 9.00 21.14 5.35
C PHE A 322 9.99 21.86 6.25
N GLU A 323 10.82 21.15 7.02
CA GLU A 323 12.00 21.71 7.70
C GLU A 323 13.10 22.07 6.69
N ARG A 324 13.39 21.17 5.73
CA ARG A 324 14.43 21.41 4.70
C ARG A 324 14.02 22.48 3.69
N TYR A 325 12.75 22.55 3.32
CA TYR A 325 12.20 23.48 2.34
C TYR A 325 11.06 24.32 2.96
N PRO A 326 11.39 25.29 3.81
CA PRO A 326 10.37 26.11 4.49
C PRO A 326 9.51 26.95 3.53
N ASN A 327 9.98 27.20 2.31
CA ASN A 327 9.27 27.94 1.27
C ASN A 327 8.75 27.05 0.14
N LEU A 328 8.71 25.73 0.33
CA LEU A 328 8.22 24.80 -0.68
C LEU A 328 6.83 25.20 -1.17
N ARG A 329 6.65 25.27 -2.47
CA ARG A 329 5.39 25.59 -3.15
C ARG A 329 5.24 24.77 -4.44
N LEU A 330 4.04 24.62 -4.93
CA LEU A 330 3.79 24.07 -6.26
C LEU A 330 4.41 24.98 -7.32
N ALA A 331 4.99 24.41 -8.36
CA ALA A 331 5.50 25.19 -9.50
C ALA A 331 4.35 25.90 -10.23
N ASP A 332 3.23 25.19 -10.37
CA ASP A 332 1.97 25.73 -10.87
C ASP A 332 0.81 25.15 -10.02
N PRO A 333 0.15 25.98 -9.16
CA PRO A 333 -0.93 25.52 -8.33
C PRO A 333 -2.22 25.19 -9.12
N ASP A 334 -2.38 25.73 -10.32
CA ASP A 334 -3.55 25.53 -11.19
C ASP A 334 -3.36 24.37 -12.17
N ALA A 335 -2.17 23.77 -12.21
CA ALA A 335 -1.91 22.62 -13.07
C ALA A 335 -2.78 21.43 -12.71
N VAL A 336 -3.37 20.80 -13.73
CA VAL A 336 -4.08 19.53 -13.57
C VAL A 336 -3.03 18.44 -13.30
N PRO A 337 -3.13 17.71 -12.16
CA PRO A 337 -2.17 16.67 -11.85
C PRO A 337 -2.16 15.55 -12.91
N SER A 338 -0.96 15.09 -13.28
CA SER A 338 -0.79 13.87 -14.07
C SER A 338 -1.04 12.66 -13.17
N TRP A 339 -2.28 12.22 -13.12
CA TRP A 339 -2.65 11.03 -12.36
C TRP A 339 -2.23 9.76 -13.09
N ARG A 340 -1.78 8.76 -12.32
CA ARG A 340 -1.50 7.43 -12.89
C ARG A 340 -2.73 6.84 -13.56
N THR A 341 -2.49 6.15 -14.65
CA THR A 341 -3.55 5.44 -15.40
C THR A 341 -3.87 4.06 -14.81
N LEU A 342 -3.36 3.75 -13.61
CA LEU A 342 -3.65 2.49 -12.92
C LEU A 342 -5.03 2.60 -12.23
N PRO A 343 -6.03 1.80 -12.67
CA PRO A 343 -7.36 1.82 -12.08
C PRO A 343 -7.31 1.55 -10.58
N PHE A 344 -8.20 2.20 -9.84
CA PHE A 344 -8.37 2.05 -8.38
C PHE A 344 -7.26 2.64 -7.52
N PHE A 345 -6.18 3.15 -8.14
CA PHE A 345 -5.09 3.84 -7.46
C PHE A 345 -5.17 5.34 -7.72
N ARG A 346 -4.89 6.11 -6.69
CA ARG A 346 -4.94 7.56 -6.72
C ARG A 346 -3.57 8.13 -6.37
N GLY A 347 -2.70 8.17 -7.34
CA GLY A 347 -1.34 8.71 -7.23
C GLY A 347 -0.95 9.53 -8.43
N MET A 348 -0.01 10.42 -8.25
CA MET A 348 0.53 11.27 -9.31
C MET A 348 1.78 10.63 -9.93
N GLU A 349 1.92 10.77 -11.25
CA GLU A 349 3.17 10.41 -11.93
C GLU A 349 4.26 11.43 -11.64
N ARG A 350 3.87 12.70 -11.49
CA ARG A 350 4.77 13.83 -11.30
C ARG A 350 4.15 14.91 -10.42
N LEU A 351 4.98 15.57 -9.60
CA LEU A 351 4.60 16.73 -8.80
C LEU A 351 5.73 17.77 -8.83
N GLU A 352 5.59 18.76 -9.70
CA GLU A 352 6.54 19.86 -9.82
C GLU A 352 6.39 20.82 -8.65
N VAL A 353 7.51 21.03 -7.94
CA VAL A 353 7.61 21.96 -6.82
C VAL A 353 8.81 22.89 -6.99
N VAL A 354 8.80 23.98 -6.25
CA VAL A 354 9.92 24.92 -6.15
C VAL A 354 10.29 25.05 -4.69
N GLY A 355 11.55 24.74 -4.40
CA GLY A 355 12.15 24.83 -3.06
C GLY A 355 12.78 26.18 -2.76
#